data_290422a3d11ef08313e25862f9369811
#
_entry.id   290422a3d11ef08313e25862f9369811
#
_cell.length_a   1.000
_cell.length_b   1.000
_cell.length_c   1.000
_cell.angle_alpha   90.00
_cell.angle_beta   90.00
_cell.angle_gamma   90.00
#
_symmetry.space_group_name_H-M   'P 1'
#
loop_
_entity.id
_entity.type
_entity.pdbx_description
1 polymer ?
#
loop_
_entity_poly.entity_id
_entity_poly.type
_entity_poly.pdbx_seq_one_letter_code
_entity_poly.pdbx_strand_id
1 'polypeptide(L)' 'MAFTDQEYFEVIEKNETVKEAYENIKQICTDLQKQTNCPEEDLQDFLEFISRQLSK' A
#
# COMPACT_ATOMS: atom_id res chain seq x y z
N MET A 1 1.28 -2.60 -16.64
CA MET A 1 -0.10 -2.11 -16.73
C MET A 1 -0.51 -1.48 -15.42
N ALA A 2 -1.10 -0.33 -15.48
CA ALA A 2 -1.48 0.38 -14.28
C ALA A 2 -2.96 0.75 -14.33
N PHE A 3 -3.65 0.47 -13.25
CA PHE A 3 -4.99 0.99 -13.05
C PHE A 3 -4.89 2.45 -12.61
N THR A 4 -5.91 3.23 -12.93
CA THR A 4 -6.01 4.57 -12.36
C THR A 4 -6.40 4.46 -10.89
N ASP A 5 -6.21 5.54 -10.14
CA ASP A 5 -6.61 5.57 -8.74
C ASP A 5 -8.10 5.27 -8.59
N GLN A 6 -8.92 5.79 -9.48
CA GLN A 6 -10.35 5.55 -9.46
C GLN A 6 -10.69 4.07 -9.65
N GLU A 7 -9.99 3.40 -10.54
CA GLU A 7 -10.18 1.96 -10.76
C GLU A 7 -9.81 1.15 -9.52
N TYR A 8 -8.73 1.53 -8.85
CA TYR A 8 -8.34 0.88 -7.60
C TYR A 8 -9.41 1.08 -6.53
N PHE A 9 -9.96 2.27 -6.40
CA PHE A 9 -11.02 2.52 -5.42
C PHE A 9 -12.28 1.72 -5.72
N GLU A 10 -12.61 1.54 -6.99
CA GLU A 10 -13.75 0.71 -7.36
C GLU A 10 -13.54 -0.75 -6.95
N VAL A 11 -12.35 -1.28 -7.17
CA VAL A 11 -12.02 -2.65 -6.75
C VAL A 11 -12.10 -2.78 -5.23
N ILE A 12 -11.58 -1.79 -4.51
CA ILE A 12 -11.62 -1.77 -3.05
C ILE A 12 -13.06 -1.81 -2.54
N GLU A 13 -13.96 -1.06 -3.16
CA GLU A 13 -15.35 -1.04 -2.75
C GLU A 13 -16.07 -2.37 -3.02
N LYS A 14 -15.73 -3.05 -4.12
CA LYS A 14 -16.42 -4.25 -4.54
C LYS A 14 -15.89 -5.52 -3.90
N ASN A 15 -14.67 -5.49 -3.38
CA ASN A 15 -14.02 -6.70 -2.85
C ASN A 15 -13.56 -6.45 -1.42
N GLU A 16 -14.19 -7.12 -0.48
CA GLU A 16 -13.88 -6.95 0.94
C GLU A 16 -12.45 -7.34 1.29
N THR A 17 -11.92 -8.37 0.66
CA THR A 17 -10.55 -8.79 0.90
C THR A 17 -9.57 -7.70 0.50
N VAL A 18 -9.81 -7.09 -0.66
CA VAL A 18 -8.98 -5.99 -1.14
C VAL A 18 -9.11 -4.78 -0.22
N LYS A 19 -10.33 -4.50 0.24
CA LYS A 19 -10.57 -3.39 1.15
C LYS A 19 -9.83 -3.58 2.47
N GLU A 20 -9.89 -4.77 3.04
CA GLU A 20 -9.15 -5.07 4.26
C GLU A 20 -7.64 -4.93 4.07
N ALA A 21 -7.12 -5.44 2.97
CA ALA A 21 -5.70 -5.30 2.64
C ALA A 21 -5.31 -3.83 2.52
N TYR A 22 -6.13 -3.04 1.85
CA TYR A 22 -5.89 -1.62 1.68
C TYR A 22 -5.81 -0.91 3.03
N GLU A 23 -6.78 -1.16 3.90
CA GLU A 23 -6.82 -0.52 5.22
C GLU A 23 -5.65 -0.96 6.10
N ASN A 24 -5.32 -2.25 6.08
CA ASN A 24 -4.20 -2.78 6.85
C ASN A 24 -2.86 -2.21 6.39
N ILE A 25 -2.63 -2.17 5.09
CA ILE A 25 -1.39 -1.62 4.54
C ILE A 25 -1.29 -0.13 4.86
N LYS A 26 -2.39 0.58 4.74
CA LYS A 26 -2.44 2.00 5.06
C LYS A 26 -2.09 2.26 6.52
N GLN A 27 -2.64 1.45 7.42
CA GLN A 27 -2.36 1.56 8.85
C GLN A 27 -0.89 1.25 9.17
N ILE A 28 -0.36 0.19 8.58
CA ILE A 28 1.04 -0.19 8.78
C ILE A 28 1.97 0.92 8.31
N CYS A 29 1.69 1.49 7.14
CA CYS A 29 2.48 2.59 6.61
C CYS A 29 2.45 3.82 7.51
N THR A 30 1.27 4.14 8.05
CA THR A 30 1.11 5.26 8.96
C THR A 30 1.93 5.05 10.23
N ASP A 31 1.86 3.84 10.80
CA ASP A 31 2.62 3.51 12.00
C ASP A 31 4.12 3.56 11.74
N LEU A 32 4.55 3.04 10.60
CA LEU A 32 5.96 3.07 10.24
C LEU A 32 6.47 4.51 10.14
N GLN A 33 5.72 5.38 9.52
CA GLN A 33 6.10 6.78 9.40
C GLN A 33 6.20 7.46 10.77
N LYS A 34 5.29 7.14 11.67
CA LYS A 34 5.31 7.71 13.02
C LYS A 34 6.52 7.25 13.83
N GLN A 35 6.88 5.98 13.71
CA GLN A 35 7.97 5.41 14.48
C GLN A 35 9.34 5.80 13.96
N THR A 36 9.49 5.87 12.63
CA THR A 36 10.77 6.14 12.00
C THR A 36 10.90 7.58 11.52
N ASN A 37 9.80 8.31 11.47
CA ASN A 37 9.74 9.67 10.94
C ASN A 37 10.29 9.75 9.51
N CYS A 38 10.09 8.68 8.73
CA CYS A 38 10.60 8.64 7.37
C CYS A 38 9.72 9.44 6.40
N PRO A 39 10.32 10.03 5.36
CA PRO A 39 9.55 10.73 4.35
C PRO A 39 8.77 9.74 3.48
N GLU A 40 7.79 10.27 2.76
CA GLU A 40 6.94 9.48 1.89
C GLU A 40 7.74 8.74 0.81
N GLU A 41 8.82 9.36 0.32
CA GLU A 41 9.67 8.74 -0.69
C GLU A 41 10.30 7.44 -0.20
N ASP A 42 10.76 7.44 1.05
CA ASP A 42 11.33 6.23 1.65
C ASP A 42 10.27 5.15 1.82
N LEU A 43 9.06 5.56 2.16
CA LEU A 43 7.95 4.63 2.29
C LEU A 43 7.64 3.96 0.95
N GLN A 44 7.63 4.73 -0.13
CA GLN A 44 7.40 4.19 -1.46
C GLN A 44 8.49 3.21 -1.87
N ASP A 45 9.74 3.53 -1.58
CA ASP A 45 10.86 2.64 -1.86
C ASP A 45 10.73 1.33 -1.09
N PHE A 46 10.31 1.41 0.15
CA PHE A 46 10.11 0.22 0.99
C PHE A 46 9.00 -0.67 0.42
N LEU A 47 7.89 -0.08 0.02
CA LEU A 47 6.78 -0.83 -0.57
C LEU A 47 7.21 -1.49 -1.88
N GLU A 48 8.00 -0.80 -2.68
CA GLU A 48 8.53 -1.36 -3.91
C GLU A 48 9.45 -2.54 -3.62
N PHE A 49 10.30 -2.42 -2.61
CA PHE A 49 11.17 -3.51 -2.18
C PHE A 49 10.35 -4.74 -1.81
N ILE A 50 9.31 -4.57 -1.01
CA ILE A 50 8.43 -5.67 -0.61
C ILE A 50 7.79 -6.32 -1.83
N SER A 51 7.33 -5.50 -2.77
CA SER A 51 6.72 -5.98 -4.00
C SER A 51 7.67 -6.89 -4.77
N ARG A 52 8.94 -6.49 -4.86
CA ARG A 52 9.96 -7.31 -5.53
C ARG A 52 10.19 -8.63 -4.82
N GLN A 53 10.15 -8.63 -3.49
CA GLN A 53 10.33 -9.88 -2.73
C GLN A 53 9.17 -10.85 -2.94
N LEU A 54 7.97 -10.32 -3.07
CA LEU A 54 6.79 -11.15 -3.32
C LEU A 54 6.80 -11.77 -4.71
N SER A 55 7.52 -11.18 -5.65
CA SER A 55 7.60 -11.67 -7.02
C SER A 55 8.61 -12.79 -7.23
N LYS A 56 9.36 -13.16 -6.21
CA LYS A 56 10.35 -14.23 -6.30
C LYS A 56 9.77 -15.58 -5.96
#